data_2a6e05cb0d8e560c2727c8937428e9d3
#
_entry.id   2a6e05cb0d8e560c2727c8937428e9d3
#
_cell.length_a   1.000
_cell.length_b   1.000
_cell.length_c   1.000
_cell.angle_alpha   90.00
_cell.angle_beta   90.00
_cell.angle_gamma   90.00
#
_symmetry.space_group_name_H-M   'P 1'
#
loop_
_entity.id
_entity.type
_entity.pdbx_description
1 polymer ?
#
loop_
_entity_poly.entity_id
_entity_poly.type
_entity_poly.pdbx_seq_one_letter_code
_entity_poly.pdbx_strand_id
1 'polypeptide(L)'
;MRFPIFLLAACTWAQPFDLVILGGRIVDGTGNPSFLGDIAVRGGKIVAVGKLPKEKAARTIQAAGLTVAPGFVDIHNHSDYTLVSDGDAQSMIRQGVTSMILGEGGSVAPVIDKQPWTDFTSYFALLKKQGIASNVGTYVGSSQIWTHVHGPKEGPPTKPELEAMQAEVRKAMEQGALGVASSLSGPPGAWIDTDTLVAMCTAAAPYGGIYSTHMRTEGFGVFESVAEALDIGRRAGVPVDIIHLKLAEKQLWGKMPELIGLIANARAAGQPVEANVYPYRAGQNNLSSILPPWVHDGGPQALIARLKDPALRVRLESEVLHGIPGSNWYNHFTATGSWEGMLLVNLSNPAYKKFEGRRMSEVITALNKPPVDALFELLIQNNASVPTVFFHHSEEDMRYALKQSFVSIGSDGSAVAVSGPLSVGNPHPRWYGTFPRVLGRYVRDEKVISMEEAVRKMTSANTAKVGVFDRGLLRPGQWADITVFDAGKVIDNATYDKPHQYATGINYVIVNGTVVLEEGRHTGARPGSILYGRGKAQ
;
A
#
# COMPACT_ATOMS: atom_id res chain seq x y z
N MET A 1 49.94 -10.99 -56.14
CA MET A 1 48.92 -11.87 -55.60
C MET A 1 48.01 -11.08 -54.68
N ARG A 2 46.77 -10.80 -55.09
CA ARG A 2 45.75 -10.13 -54.26
C ARG A 2 44.82 -11.21 -53.75
N PHE A 3 44.76 -11.44 -52.41
CA PHE A 3 43.81 -12.33 -51.81
C PHE A 3 42.48 -11.58 -51.62
N PRO A 4 41.34 -12.11 -52.00
CA PRO A 4 40.04 -11.52 -51.71
C PRO A 4 39.68 -11.82 -50.23
N ILE A 5 39.41 -10.77 -49.47
CA ILE A 5 38.82 -10.87 -48.14
C ILE A 5 37.32 -11.14 -48.33
N PHE A 6 36.89 -12.39 -48.10
CA PHE A 6 35.46 -12.72 -47.96
C PHE A 6 34.98 -12.21 -46.60
N LEU A 7 34.25 -11.09 -46.60
CA LEU A 7 33.39 -10.74 -45.46
C LEU A 7 32.22 -11.75 -45.39
N LEU A 8 32.34 -12.72 -44.50
CA LEU A 8 31.18 -13.49 -44.06
C LEU A 8 30.27 -12.56 -43.27
N ALA A 9 29.22 -12.04 -43.91
CA ALA A 9 28.09 -11.43 -43.21
C ALA A 9 27.41 -12.54 -42.41
N ALA A 10 27.69 -12.60 -41.11
CA ALA A 10 26.94 -13.42 -40.16
C ALA A 10 25.49 -12.91 -40.18
N CYS A 11 24.59 -13.58 -40.90
CA CYS A 11 23.15 -13.48 -40.69
C CYS A 11 22.88 -13.96 -39.25
N THR A 12 22.94 -13.06 -38.28
CA THR A 12 22.37 -13.33 -36.97
C THR A 12 20.88 -13.47 -37.19
N TRP A 13 20.39 -14.69 -37.17
CA TRP A 13 18.96 -15.00 -37.12
C TRP A 13 18.48 -14.28 -35.84
N ALA A 14 17.73 -13.17 -36.02
CA ALA A 14 17.13 -12.49 -34.89
C ALA A 14 16.24 -13.49 -34.18
N GLN A 15 16.52 -13.74 -32.91
CA GLN A 15 15.68 -14.65 -32.10
C GLN A 15 14.26 -14.11 -32.09
N PRO A 16 13.22 -14.98 -32.22
CA PRO A 16 11.84 -14.53 -32.21
C PRO A 16 11.51 -13.83 -30.91
N PHE A 17 10.54 -12.92 -30.90
CA PHE A 17 10.04 -12.31 -29.69
C PHE A 17 9.27 -13.33 -28.84
N ASP A 18 9.37 -13.27 -27.53
CA ASP A 18 8.58 -14.11 -26.62
C ASP A 18 7.11 -13.67 -26.66
N LEU A 19 6.88 -12.37 -26.66
CA LEU A 19 5.56 -11.75 -26.69
C LEU A 19 5.59 -10.47 -27.53
N VAL A 20 4.53 -10.26 -28.30
CA VAL A 20 4.25 -9.00 -28.99
C VAL A 20 2.84 -8.53 -28.65
N ILE A 21 2.69 -7.25 -28.35
CA ILE A 21 1.40 -6.58 -28.13
C ILE A 21 1.21 -5.59 -29.28
N LEU A 22 0.15 -5.76 -30.07
CA LEU A 22 -0.06 -5.05 -31.36
C LEU A 22 -1.20 -4.04 -31.27
N GLY A 23 -0.97 -2.86 -31.87
CA GLY A 23 -1.99 -1.86 -32.19
C GLY A 23 -2.64 -1.20 -30.96
N GLY A 24 -1.98 -1.20 -29.82
CA GLY A 24 -2.50 -0.59 -28.60
C GLY A 24 -2.30 0.93 -28.53
N ARG A 25 -3.11 1.61 -27.72
CA ARG A 25 -2.84 2.98 -27.29
C ARG A 25 -1.81 2.93 -26.14
N ILE A 26 -0.58 3.31 -26.44
CA ILE A 26 0.52 3.28 -25.48
C ILE A 26 0.44 4.51 -24.58
N VAL A 27 0.31 4.28 -23.25
CA VAL A 27 0.48 5.27 -22.19
C VAL A 27 1.73 4.85 -21.43
N ASP A 28 2.87 5.44 -21.75
CA ASP A 28 4.19 4.87 -21.43
C ASP A 28 4.67 5.02 -19.98
N GLY A 29 3.85 5.66 -19.13
CA GLY A 29 4.17 5.90 -17.71
C GLY A 29 4.95 7.20 -17.45
N THR A 30 5.30 7.98 -18.46
CA THR A 30 6.02 9.24 -18.29
C THR A 30 5.13 10.43 -17.94
N GLY A 31 3.81 10.33 -18.21
CA GLY A 31 2.88 11.47 -18.20
C GLY A 31 2.81 12.21 -19.54
N ASN A 32 3.62 11.85 -20.54
CA ASN A 32 3.55 12.40 -21.89
C ASN A 32 2.30 11.89 -22.64
N PRO A 33 1.86 12.59 -23.70
CA PRO A 33 0.72 12.17 -24.51
C PRO A 33 0.85 10.74 -25.04
N SER A 34 -0.26 10.00 -25.01
CA SER A 34 -0.36 8.64 -25.53
C SER A 34 -0.24 8.59 -27.06
N PHE A 35 0.20 7.44 -27.59
CA PHE A 35 0.34 7.20 -29.03
C PHE A 35 -0.09 5.77 -29.41
N LEU A 36 -0.36 5.52 -30.67
CA LEU A 36 -0.62 4.17 -31.16
C LEU A 36 0.71 3.46 -31.47
N GLY A 37 0.84 2.22 -31.01
CA GLY A 37 2.06 1.47 -31.21
C GLY A 37 1.96 0.01 -30.76
N ASP A 38 3.09 -0.67 -30.92
CA ASP A 38 3.30 -2.05 -30.57
C ASP A 38 4.38 -2.16 -29.49
N ILE A 39 4.41 -3.28 -28.78
CA ILE A 39 5.48 -3.61 -27.82
C ILE A 39 6.01 -5.00 -28.12
N ALA A 40 7.33 -5.14 -28.16
CA ALA A 40 8.01 -6.43 -28.25
C ALA A 40 8.76 -6.75 -26.96
N VAL A 41 8.61 -8.01 -26.52
CA VAL A 41 9.23 -8.54 -25.30
C VAL A 41 10.13 -9.73 -25.67
N ARG A 42 11.32 -9.78 -25.06
CA ARG A 42 12.27 -10.90 -25.16
C ARG A 42 13.04 -11.02 -23.83
N GLY A 43 13.16 -12.25 -23.31
CA GLY A 43 13.87 -12.53 -22.06
C GLY A 43 13.27 -11.78 -20.86
N GLY A 44 11.93 -11.63 -20.84
CA GLY A 44 11.22 -10.91 -19.78
C GLY A 44 11.34 -9.38 -19.85
N LYS A 45 12.06 -8.82 -20.83
CA LYS A 45 12.29 -7.38 -20.98
C LYS A 45 11.64 -6.82 -22.24
N ILE A 46 11.22 -5.56 -22.16
CA ILE A 46 10.80 -4.79 -23.33
C ILE A 46 12.03 -4.55 -24.19
N VAL A 47 11.97 -4.92 -25.47
CA VAL A 47 13.06 -4.74 -26.42
C VAL A 47 12.75 -3.69 -27.49
N ALA A 48 11.46 -3.43 -27.76
CA ALA A 48 11.04 -2.37 -28.66
C ALA A 48 9.65 -1.83 -28.31
N VAL A 49 9.43 -0.55 -28.58
CA VAL A 49 8.16 0.17 -28.45
C VAL A 49 7.98 1.06 -29.67
N GLY A 50 6.81 1.03 -30.28
CA GLY A 50 6.48 1.79 -31.49
C GLY A 50 5.99 0.89 -32.60
N LYS A 51 6.18 1.28 -33.88
CA LYS A 51 5.79 0.45 -35.01
C LYS A 51 6.82 -0.66 -35.21
N LEU A 52 6.38 -1.90 -35.01
CA LEU A 52 7.23 -3.07 -35.18
C LEU A 52 7.26 -3.57 -36.60
N PRO A 53 8.41 -4.11 -37.10
CA PRO A 53 8.44 -4.92 -38.30
C PRO A 53 7.63 -6.21 -38.08
N LYS A 54 7.17 -6.83 -39.20
CA LYS A 54 6.45 -8.12 -39.15
C LYS A 54 7.41 -9.26 -38.80
N GLU A 55 7.74 -9.39 -37.55
CA GLU A 55 8.59 -10.47 -37.04
C GLU A 55 7.75 -11.54 -36.34
N LYS A 56 8.29 -12.77 -36.30
CA LYS A 56 7.64 -13.88 -35.60
C LYS A 56 7.76 -13.71 -34.10
N ALA A 57 6.66 -13.89 -33.38
CA ALA A 57 6.59 -13.97 -31.93
C ALA A 57 6.03 -15.32 -31.49
N ALA A 58 6.49 -15.83 -30.36
CA ALA A 58 5.92 -17.05 -29.77
C ALA A 58 4.46 -16.80 -29.34
N ARG A 59 4.14 -15.59 -28.90
CA ARG A 59 2.80 -15.17 -28.51
C ARG A 59 2.48 -13.76 -29.01
N THR A 60 1.24 -13.52 -29.41
CA THR A 60 0.75 -12.22 -29.85
C THR A 60 -0.54 -11.86 -29.11
N ILE A 61 -0.59 -10.64 -28.56
CA ILE A 61 -1.79 -10.04 -27.99
C ILE A 61 -2.27 -8.93 -28.93
N GLN A 62 -3.53 -8.99 -29.35
CA GLN A 62 -4.17 -7.92 -30.12
C GLN A 62 -4.73 -6.89 -29.17
N ALA A 63 -4.19 -5.68 -29.19
CA ALA A 63 -4.57 -4.59 -28.29
C ALA A 63 -5.27 -3.42 -29.01
N ALA A 64 -5.76 -3.65 -30.26
CA ALA A 64 -6.51 -2.62 -30.98
C ALA A 64 -7.74 -2.18 -30.16
N GLY A 65 -7.89 -0.88 -29.92
CA GLY A 65 -8.94 -0.30 -29.08
C GLY A 65 -8.67 -0.37 -27.57
N LEU A 66 -7.58 -1.01 -27.13
CA LEU A 66 -7.19 -1.09 -25.73
C LEU A 66 -6.06 -0.11 -25.39
N THR A 67 -5.95 0.23 -24.13
CA THR A 67 -4.82 0.98 -23.57
C THR A 67 -3.77 0.01 -23.05
N VAL A 68 -2.51 0.27 -23.38
CA VAL A 68 -1.34 -0.47 -22.91
C VAL A 68 -0.50 0.44 -22.04
N ALA A 69 -0.34 0.09 -20.77
CA ALA A 69 0.40 0.86 -19.78
C ALA A 69 1.45 -0.03 -19.11
N PRO A 70 2.46 0.57 -18.41
CA PRO A 70 3.27 -0.21 -17.49
C PRO A 70 2.37 -0.87 -16.44
N GLY A 71 2.77 -2.01 -15.92
CA GLY A 71 2.09 -2.65 -14.80
C GLY A 71 2.05 -1.73 -13.59
N PHE A 72 0.90 -1.68 -12.92
CA PHE A 72 0.72 -0.77 -11.79
C PHE A 72 1.56 -1.22 -10.60
N VAL A 73 2.07 -0.25 -9.87
CA VAL A 73 2.91 -0.42 -8.68
C VAL A 73 2.13 0.10 -7.48
N ASP A 74 1.74 -0.80 -6.61
CA ASP A 74 1.07 -0.45 -5.35
C ASP A 74 2.13 -0.10 -4.30
N ILE A 75 2.28 1.21 -4.04
CA ILE A 75 3.31 1.74 -3.13
C ILE A 75 2.99 1.52 -1.65
N HIS A 76 1.75 1.16 -1.35
CA HIS A 76 1.26 0.96 0.01
C HIS A 76 0.33 -0.26 0.06
N ASN A 77 0.85 -1.40 0.52
CA ASN A 77 0.16 -2.68 0.51
C ASN A 77 0.47 -3.51 1.76
N HIS A 78 -0.54 -4.25 2.24
CA HIS A 78 -0.49 -5.07 3.46
C HIS A 78 -0.55 -6.58 3.17
N SER A 79 0.06 -7.03 2.07
CA SER A 79 0.04 -8.45 1.67
C SER A 79 1.12 -9.30 2.32
N ASP A 80 1.78 -8.82 3.35
CA ASP A 80 2.91 -9.48 4.03
C ASP A 80 2.64 -10.96 4.36
N TYR A 81 1.46 -11.27 4.86
CA TYR A 81 1.05 -12.62 5.26
C TYR A 81 0.10 -13.29 4.25
N THR A 82 -0.71 -12.51 3.53
CA THR A 82 -1.65 -13.06 2.56
C THR A 82 -0.94 -13.71 1.38
N LEU A 83 0.21 -13.18 0.96
CA LEU A 83 1.05 -13.78 -0.08
C LEU A 83 1.67 -15.11 0.33
N VAL A 84 1.92 -15.32 1.62
CA VAL A 84 2.36 -16.62 2.15
C VAL A 84 1.22 -17.64 2.07
N SER A 85 -0.02 -17.20 2.28
CA SER A 85 -1.20 -18.05 2.21
C SER A 85 -1.59 -18.37 0.77
N ASP A 86 -1.52 -17.38 -0.14
CA ASP A 86 -1.80 -17.55 -1.57
C ASP A 86 -0.97 -16.57 -2.41
N GLY A 87 -0.03 -17.10 -3.16
CA GLY A 87 0.85 -16.33 -4.04
C GLY A 87 0.20 -15.81 -5.32
N ASP A 88 -1.04 -16.16 -5.64
CA ASP A 88 -1.75 -15.71 -6.86
C ASP A 88 -2.08 -14.21 -6.82
N ALA A 89 -2.18 -13.61 -5.65
CA ALA A 89 -2.48 -12.19 -5.48
C ALA A 89 -3.72 -11.74 -6.31
N GLN A 90 -4.77 -12.56 -6.32
CA GLN A 90 -5.91 -12.48 -7.24
C GLN A 90 -6.52 -11.07 -7.34
N SER A 91 -6.78 -10.39 -6.21
CA SER A 91 -7.41 -9.06 -6.21
C SER A 91 -6.48 -7.98 -6.76
N MET A 92 -5.17 -8.10 -6.56
CA MET A 92 -4.19 -7.13 -7.05
C MET A 92 -3.91 -7.31 -8.54
N ILE A 93 -3.64 -8.54 -8.99
CA ILE A 93 -3.44 -8.83 -10.43
C ILE A 93 -4.64 -8.36 -11.25
N ARG A 94 -5.88 -8.59 -10.79
CA ARG A 94 -7.11 -8.17 -11.50
C ARG A 94 -7.35 -6.66 -11.48
N GLN A 95 -6.58 -5.90 -10.72
CA GLN A 95 -6.54 -4.45 -10.78
C GLN A 95 -5.43 -3.92 -11.72
N GLY A 96 -4.62 -4.80 -12.31
CA GLY A 96 -3.48 -4.42 -13.13
C GLY A 96 -2.18 -4.22 -12.35
N VAL A 97 -2.15 -4.59 -11.08
CA VAL A 97 -0.97 -4.45 -10.19
C VAL A 97 0.04 -5.55 -10.51
N THR A 98 1.27 -5.16 -10.82
CA THR A 98 2.39 -6.07 -11.09
C THR A 98 3.46 -6.02 -10.01
N SER A 99 3.42 -5.02 -9.14
CA SER A 99 4.38 -4.84 -8.04
C SER A 99 3.69 -4.28 -6.81
N MET A 100 4.05 -4.79 -5.63
CA MET A 100 3.53 -4.35 -4.33
C MET A 100 4.68 -4.02 -3.39
N ILE A 101 4.56 -2.91 -2.65
CA ILE A 101 5.49 -2.50 -1.60
C ILE A 101 4.80 -2.67 -0.25
N LEU A 102 5.40 -3.50 0.60
CA LEU A 102 4.86 -3.98 1.88
C LEU A 102 5.56 -3.31 3.08
N GLY A 103 5.13 -3.63 4.30
CA GLY A 103 5.89 -3.39 5.54
C GLY A 103 5.59 -2.07 6.24
N GLU A 104 4.38 -1.50 6.14
CA GLU A 104 3.98 -0.33 6.93
C GLU A 104 3.99 -0.65 8.43
N GLY A 105 4.71 0.15 9.22
CA GLY A 105 4.75 0.09 10.69
C GLY A 105 5.15 -1.26 11.27
N GLY A 106 4.34 -2.29 11.01
CA GLY A 106 4.66 -3.70 11.20
C GLY A 106 5.20 -4.31 9.91
N SER A 107 6.24 -5.14 10.00
CA SER A 107 6.80 -5.87 8.87
C SER A 107 7.02 -7.34 9.22
N VAL A 108 7.33 -8.19 8.25
CA VAL A 108 7.58 -9.62 8.49
C VAL A 108 8.85 -9.90 9.28
N ALA A 109 9.76 -8.93 9.36
CA ALA A 109 11.02 -9.02 10.11
C ALA A 109 11.41 -7.64 10.71
N PRO A 110 12.18 -7.62 11.82
CA PRO A 110 12.60 -8.79 12.62
C PRO A 110 11.40 -9.57 13.18
N VAL A 111 11.56 -10.89 13.36
CA VAL A 111 10.45 -11.75 13.82
C VAL A 111 10.19 -11.52 15.31
N ILE A 112 8.93 -11.34 15.69
CA ILE A 112 8.48 -11.21 17.09
C ILE A 112 7.89 -12.53 17.55
N ASP A 113 6.97 -13.11 16.75
CA ASP A 113 6.31 -14.38 17.04
C ASP A 113 6.85 -15.49 16.15
N LYS A 114 6.62 -16.74 16.54
CA LYS A 114 7.06 -17.91 15.76
C LYS A 114 6.49 -17.89 14.34
N GLN A 115 7.39 -17.80 13.36
CA GLN A 115 7.09 -17.82 11.93
C GLN A 115 7.95 -18.89 11.23
N PRO A 116 7.59 -19.30 10.01
CA PRO A 116 8.43 -20.20 9.20
C PRO A 116 9.67 -19.51 8.58
N TRP A 117 9.90 -18.25 8.88
CA TRP A 117 11.08 -17.45 8.53
C TRP A 117 11.64 -16.76 9.77
N THR A 118 12.87 -16.24 9.68
CA THR A 118 13.57 -15.57 10.79
C THR A 118 13.94 -14.12 10.48
N ASP A 119 14.02 -13.77 9.19
CA ASP A 119 14.43 -12.46 8.68
C ASP A 119 13.92 -12.25 7.26
N PHE A 120 14.22 -11.09 6.64
CA PHE A 120 13.80 -10.81 5.26
C PHE A 120 14.38 -11.79 4.24
N THR A 121 15.62 -12.24 4.42
CA THR A 121 16.26 -13.19 3.49
C THR A 121 15.48 -14.51 3.43
N SER A 122 15.13 -15.07 4.57
CA SER A 122 14.36 -16.32 4.67
C SER A 122 12.90 -16.15 4.24
N TYR A 123 12.28 -14.99 4.52
CA TYR A 123 10.95 -14.66 4.01
C TYR A 123 10.94 -14.58 2.47
N PHE A 124 11.90 -13.88 1.88
CA PHE A 124 12.01 -13.80 0.43
C PHE A 124 12.29 -15.16 -0.22
N ALA A 125 13.10 -16.00 0.45
CA ALA A 125 13.34 -17.37 -0.01
C ALA A 125 12.04 -18.22 0.00
N LEU A 126 11.19 -18.04 1.01
CA LEU A 126 9.88 -18.67 1.09
C LEU A 126 8.98 -18.25 -0.07
N LEU A 127 8.84 -16.93 -0.30
CA LEU A 127 8.03 -16.41 -1.41
C LEU A 127 8.54 -16.90 -2.79
N LYS A 128 9.85 -16.91 -2.99
CA LYS A 128 10.44 -17.42 -4.24
C LYS A 128 10.18 -18.92 -4.43
N LYS A 129 10.28 -19.71 -3.36
CA LYS A 129 10.04 -21.16 -3.41
C LYS A 129 8.59 -21.49 -3.76
N GLN A 130 7.66 -20.77 -3.20
CA GLN A 130 6.23 -20.99 -3.43
C GLN A 130 5.77 -20.40 -4.77
N GLY A 131 6.48 -19.37 -5.29
CA GLY A 131 6.08 -18.54 -6.42
C GLY A 131 5.01 -17.52 -6.03
N ILE A 132 5.14 -16.33 -6.58
CA ILE A 132 4.19 -15.20 -6.44
C ILE A 132 3.85 -14.63 -7.82
N ALA A 133 2.62 -14.21 -7.99
CA ALA A 133 2.14 -13.67 -9.28
C ALA A 133 2.62 -12.25 -9.54
N SER A 134 2.83 -11.45 -8.48
CA SER A 134 3.28 -10.06 -8.51
C SER A 134 4.69 -9.92 -7.94
N ASN A 135 5.44 -8.89 -8.36
CA ASN A 135 6.70 -8.53 -7.74
C ASN A 135 6.46 -7.94 -6.34
N VAL A 136 7.42 -8.09 -5.43
CA VAL A 136 7.29 -7.68 -4.03
C VAL A 136 8.55 -6.98 -3.55
N GLY A 137 8.40 -5.75 -3.06
CA GLY A 137 9.38 -5.05 -2.23
C GLY A 137 8.82 -4.84 -0.82
N THR A 138 9.64 -4.48 0.15
CA THR A 138 9.19 -4.23 1.53
C THR A 138 10.01 -3.15 2.21
N TYR A 139 9.38 -2.44 3.12
CA TYR A 139 10.06 -1.63 4.14
C TYR A 139 10.34 -2.47 5.38
N VAL A 140 11.20 -1.99 6.27
CA VAL A 140 11.27 -2.46 7.65
C VAL A 140 10.39 -1.56 8.53
N GLY A 141 9.48 -2.16 9.27
CA GLY A 141 8.52 -1.44 10.12
C GLY A 141 9.14 -0.96 11.43
N SER A 142 8.97 0.32 11.76
CA SER A 142 9.47 0.90 13.01
C SER A 142 8.82 0.26 14.26
N SER A 143 7.51 -0.02 14.19
CA SER A 143 6.77 -0.69 15.26
C SER A 143 7.23 -2.15 15.46
N GLN A 144 7.62 -2.81 14.36
CA GLN A 144 8.18 -4.15 14.39
C GLN A 144 9.54 -4.16 15.12
N ILE A 145 10.43 -3.23 14.76
CA ILE A 145 11.73 -3.07 15.42
C ILE A 145 11.56 -2.70 16.90
N TRP A 146 10.66 -1.74 17.19
CA TRP A 146 10.36 -1.34 18.55
C TRP A 146 9.97 -2.55 19.41
N THR A 147 8.98 -3.31 18.97
CA THR A 147 8.47 -4.46 19.72
C THR A 147 9.53 -5.55 19.88
N HIS A 148 10.35 -5.77 18.85
CA HIS A 148 11.44 -6.76 18.89
C HIS A 148 12.53 -6.41 19.90
N VAL A 149 12.92 -5.13 20.00
CA VAL A 149 14.05 -4.68 20.83
C VAL A 149 13.61 -4.21 22.23
N HIS A 150 12.57 -3.36 22.27
CA HIS A 150 12.11 -2.70 23.51
C HIS A 150 10.94 -3.45 24.16
N GLY A 151 10.20 -4.24 23.39
CA GLY A 151 8.96 -4.89 23.81
C GLY A 151 7.71 -4.03 23.61
N PRO A 152 6.50 -4.58 23.91
CA PRO A 152 5.22 -3.91 23.71
C PRO A 152 4.88 -2.98 24.90
N LYS A 153 5.77 -2.07 25.24
CA LYS A 153 5.63 -1.12 26.38
C LYS A 153 5.92 0.30 25.94
N GLU A 154 5.35 1.24 26.65
CA GLU A 154 5.60 2.67 26.53
C GLU A 154 6.92 3.06 27.23
N GLY A 155 7.51 4.19 26.84
CA GLY A 155 8.69 4.80 27.42
C GLY A 155 9.88 4.88 26.46
N PRO A 156 10.85 5.78 26.72
CA PRO A 156 11.99 5.96 25.82
C PRO A 156 12.90 4.72 25.84
N PRO A 157 13.49 4.36 24.67
CA PRO A 157 14.48 3.29 24.64
C PRO A 157 15.76 3.73 25.35
N THR A 158 16.43 2.79 26.00
CA THR A 158 17.79 3.01 26.50
C THR A 158 18.77 3.17 25.34
N LYS A 159 19.95 3.75 25.60
CA LYS A 159 20.97 3.89 24.55
C LYS A 159 21.34 2.56 23.88
N PRO A 160 21.58 1.44 24.61
CA PRO A 160 21.82 0.14 23.97
C PRO A 160 20.64 -0.36 23.11
N GLU A 161 19.39 -0.14 23.54
CA GLU A 161 18.20 -0.49 22.75
C GLU A 161 18.13 0.33 21.46
N LEU A 162 18.41 1.63 21.52
CA LEU A 162 18.44 2.48 20.32
C LEU A 162 19.53 2.02 19.33
N GLU A 163 20.72 1.68 19.81
CA GLU A 163 21.81 1.12 19.01
C GLU A 163 21.41 -0.23 18.37
N ALA A 164 20.69 -1.08 19.11
CA ALA A 164 20.14 -2.33 18.61
C ALA A 164 19.04 -2.09 17.53
N MET A 165 18.14 -1.13 17.73
CA MET A 165 17.15 -0.75 16.72
C MET A 165 17.81 -0.30 15.41
N GLN A 166 18.84 0.53 15.49
CA GLN A 166 19.62 0.95 14.33
C GLN A 166 20.34 -0.23 13.64
N ALA A 167 20.83 -1.19 14.41
CA ALA A 167 21.45 -2.41 13.86
C ALA A 167 20.43 -3.27 13.09
N GLU A 168 19.21 -3.43 13.60
CA GLU A 168 18.14 -4.14 12.88
C GLU A 168 17.73 -3.40 11.59
N VAL A 169 17.70 -2.05 11.58
CA VAL A 169 17.49 -1.30 10.33
C VAL A 169 18.60 -1.60 9.31
N ARG A 170 19.88 -1.49 9.70
CA ARG A 170 21.01 -1.79 8.80
C ARG A 170 20.91 -3.20 8.22
N LYS A 171 20.66 -4.19 9.08
CA LYS A 171 20.47 -5.59 8.67
C LYS A 171 19.33 -5.75 7.67
N ALA A 172 18.18 -5.10 7.90
CA ALA A 172 17.05 -5.11 6.98
C ALA A 172 17.43 -4.49 5.62
N MET A 173 18.13 -3.36 5.61
CA MET A 173 18.61 -2.71 4.38
C MET A 173 19.58 -3.61 3.60
N GLU A 174 20.52 -4.26 4.26
CA GLU A 174 21.46 -5.25 3.68
C GLU A 174 20.73 -6.48 3.12
N GLN A 175 19.60 -6.84 3.69
CA GLN A 175 18.73 -7.91 3.19
C GLN A 175 17.82 -7.46 2.05
N GLY A 176 17.78 -6.16 1.75
CA GLY A 176 17.08 -5.60 0.59
C GLY A 176 15.79 -4.85 0.91
N ALA A 177 15.57 -4.42 2.14
CA ALA A 177 14.50 -3.48 2.45
C ALA A 177 14.67 -2.15 1.70
N LEU A 178 13.57 -1.48 1.40
CA LEU A 178 13.52 -0.24 0.61
C LEU A 178 13.66 1.02 1.47
N GLY A 179 13.56 0.87 2.78
CA GLY A 179 13.60 1.97 3.75
C GLY A 179 12.92 1.59 5.05
N VAL A 180 12.62 2.60 5.87
CA VAL A 180 11.90 2.47 7.14
C VAL A 180 10.47 2.95 6.94
N ALA A 181 9.48 2.18 7.42
CA ALA A 181 8.10 2.64 7.45
C ALA A 181 7.57 2.71 8.88
N SER A 182 6.69 3.66 9.14
CA SER A 182 6.04 3.83 10.45
C SER A 182 4.52 3.89 10.34
N SER A 183 3.86 3.44 11.42
CA SER A 183 2.44 3.65 11.67
C SER A 183 2.29 4.21 13.07
N LEU A 184 2.10 5.53 13.17
CA LEU A 184 2.23 6.28 14.42
C LEU A 184 0.89 6.62 15.08
N SER A 185 -0.23 6.27 14.48
CA SER A 185 -1.56 6.62 15.00
C SER A 185 -2.03 5.77 16.18
N GLY A 186 -1.35 4.68 16.47
CA GLY A 186 -1.66 3.78 17.59
C GLY A 186 -0.43 3.03 18.12
N PRO A 187 -0.50 2.51 19.35
CA PRO A 187 0.56 1.69 19.91
C PRO A 187 0.88 0.43 19.08
N PRO A 188 2.16 -0.04 19.03
CA PRO A 188 3.31 0.59 19.68
C PRO A 188 3.91 1.79 18.95
N GLY A 189 3.50 2.06 17.70
CA GLY A 189 4.01 3.17 16.89
C GLY A 189 3.84 4.54 17.56
N ALA A 190 2.72 4.78 18.23
CA ALA A 190 2.44 6.03 18.94
C ALA A 190 3.43 6.33 20.07
N TRP A 191 4.10 5.32 20.62
CA TRP A 191 5.11 5.46 21.66
C TRP A 191 6.49 5.85 21.15
N ILE A 192 6.73 5.67 19.84
CA ILE A 192 8.03 5.98 19.22
C ILE A 192 8.12 7.50 19.03
N ASP A 193 9.08 8.12 19.72
CA ASP A 193 9.32 9.56 19.58
C ASP A 193 10.06 9.92 18.28
N THR A 194 10.04 11.20 17.96
CA THR A 194 10.66 11.74 16.73
C THR A 194 12.17 11.45 16.69
N ASP A 195 12.89 11.54 17.80
CA ASP A 195 14.33 11.33 17.85
C ASP A 195 14.70 9.87 17.58
N THR A 196 13.92 8.94 18.12
CA THR A 196 14.06 7.50 17.84
C THR A 196 13.81 7.20 16.36
N LEU A 197 12.78 7.81 15.75
CA LEU A 197 12.51 7.66 14.31
C LEU A 197 13.64 8.23 13.46
N VAL A 198 14.17 9.41 13.82
CA VAL A 198 15.34 10.00 13.16
C VAL A 198 16.54 9.05 13.22
N ALA A 199 16.82 8.45 14.40
CA ALA A 199 17.93 7.52 14.56
C ALA A 199 17.78 6.27 13.68
N MET A 200 16.56 5.67 13.63
CA MET A 200 16.27 4.55 12.74
C MET A 200 16.44 4.93 11.26
N CYS A 201 15.86 6.05 10.84
CA CYS A 201 15.94 6.51 9.45
C CYS A 201 17.38 6.87 9.04
N THR A 202 18.17 7.47 9.95
CA THR A 202 19.59 7.74 9.73
C THR A 202 20.39 6.45 9.45
N ALA A 203 20.01 5.34 10.09
CA ALA A 203 20.64 4.04 9.81
C ALA A 203 20.32 3.50 8.41
N ALA A 204 19.20 3.90 7.80
CA ALA A 204 18.82 3.52 6.44
C ALA A 204 19.42 4.44 5.34
N ALA A 205 19.79 5.67 5.69
CA ALA A 205 20.26 6.67 4.73
C ALA A 205 21.46 6.24 3.87
N PRO A 206 22.52 5.59 4.41
CA PRO A 206 23.67 5.14 3.60
C PRO A 206 23.31 4.12 2.51
N TYR A 207 22.19 3.43 2.67
CA TYR A 207 21.69 2.42 1.73
C TYR A 207 20.71 3.02 0.70
N GLY A 208 20.46 4.32 0.72
CA GLY A 208 19.49 5.00 -0.13
C GLY A 208 18.04 4.68 0.24
N GLY A 209 17.79 4.32 1.50
CA GLY A 209 16.46 4.05 2.02
C GLY A 209 15.61 5.30 2.12
N ILE A 210 14.27 5.14 2.11
CA ILE A 210 13.30 6.22 2.31
C ILE A 210 12.60 6.07 3.67
N TYR A 211 11.95 7.14 4.12
CA TYR A 211 11.01 7.11 5.25
C TYR A 211 9.58 7.17 4.71
N SER A 212 8.80 6.12 4.91
CA SER A 212 7.38 6.04 4.55
C SER A 212 6.54 6.07 5.83
N THR A 213 5.49 6.92 5.90
CA THR A 213 4.82 7.13 7.19
C THR A 213 3.31 7.23 7.11
N HIS A 214 2.61 6.36 7.85
CA HIS A 214 1.33 6.66 8.44
C HIS A 214 1.57 7.60 9.61
N MET A 215 1.17 8.84 9.47
CA MET A 215 1.47 9.92 10.40
C MET A 215 0.89 9.67 11.79
N ARG A 216 1.39 10.40 12.79
CA ARG A 216 0.97 10.28 14.19
C ARG A 216 -0.51 10.57 14.39
N THR A 217 -1.04 11.54 13.66
CA THR A 217 -2.48 11.82 13.60
C THR A 217 -2.89 12.37 12.24
N GLU A 218 -4.09 12.05 11.84
CA GLU A 218 -4.76 12.55 10.63
C GLU A 218 -5.95 13.45 11.00
N GLY A 219 -6.17 13.63 12.32
CA GLY A 219 -7.15 14.51 12.94
C GLY A 219 -6.63 15.92 13.16
N PHE A 220 -7.00 16.55 14.28
CA PHE A 220 -6.69 17.97 14.57
C PHE A 220 -5.20 18.32 14.55
N GLY A 221 -4.31 17.39 14.91
CA GLY A 221 -2.85 17.57 14.86
C GLY A 221 -2.19 17.19 13.53
N VAL A 222 -2.92 17.11 12.43
CA VAL A 222 -2.40 16.63 11.13
C VAL A 222 -1.30 17.53 10.55
N PHE A 223 -1.38 18.84 10.75
CA PHE A 223 -0.37 19.80 10.27
C PHE A 223 0.97 19.60 11.00
N GLU A 224 0.91 19.38 12.30
CA GLU A 224 2.06 19.06 13.13
C GLU A 224 2.65 17.68 12.76
N SER A 225 1.80 16.72 12.41
CA SER A 225 2.24 15.39 11.96
C SER A 225 2.95 15.43 10.61
N VAL A 226 2.49 16.26 9.67
CA VAL A 226 3.23 16.52 8.43
C VAL A 226 4.56 17.20 8.74
N ALA A 227 4.59 18.20 9.63
CA ALA A 227 5.83 18.88 10.03
C ALA A 227 6.82 17.90 10.70
N GLU A 228 6.33 16.98 11.55
CA GLU A 228 7.14 15.89 12.14
C GLU A 228 7.76 14.99 11.05
N ALA A 229 6.96 14.53 10.08
CA ALA A 229 7.46 13.70 8.98
C ALA A 229 8.55 14.41 8.15
N LEU A 230 8.33 15.71 7.87
CA LEU A 230 9.33 16.55 7.19
C LEU A 230 10.61 16.72 8.02
N ASP A 231 10.50 16.93 9.32
CA ASP A 231 11.65 17.06 10.23
C ASP A 231 12.46 15.75 10.31
N ILE A 232 11.79 14.60 10.43
CA ILE A 232 12.44 13.29 10.42
C ILE A 232 13.25 13.11 9.13
N GLY A 233 12.63 13.32 7.96
CA GLY A 233 13.33 13.17 6.68
C GLY A 233 14.53 14.11 6.52
N ARG A 234 14.36 15.37 6.92
CA ARG A 234 15.42 16.40 6.89
C ARG A 234 16.59 16.03 7.81
N ARG A 235 16.31 15.64 9.06
CA ARG A 235 17.34 15.29 10.06
C ARG A 235 18.06 13.99 9.73
N ALA A 236 17.34 13.01 9.23
CA ALA A 236 17.88 11.71 8.85
C ALA A 236 18.55 11.72 7.46
N GLY A 237 18.31 12.74 6.63
CA GLY A 237 18.84 12.82 5.27
C GLY A 237 18.22 11.81 4.30
N VAL A 238 16.94 11.47 4.47
CA VAL A 238 16.21 10.51 3.63
C VAL A 238 15.00 11.15 2.95
N PRO A 239 14.59 10.66 1.75
CA PRO A 239 13.32 11.03 1.16
C PRO A 239 12.15 10.59 2.04
N VAL A 240 11.02 11.32 1.95
CA VAL A 240 9.80 11.05 2.72
C VAL A 240 8.66 10.71 1.77
N ASP A 241 7.88 9.66 2.07
CA ASP A 241 6.56 9.38 1.49
C ASP A 241 5.50 9.41 2.59
N ILE A 242 4.59 10.39 2.54
CA ILE A 242 3.44 10.46 3.45
C ILE A 242 2.34 9.61 2.86
N ILE A 243 2.05 8.45 3.48
CA ILE A 243 1.08 7.50 2.93
C ILE A 243 -0.35 7.91 3.25
N HIS A 244 -1.27 7.59 2.32
CA HIS A 244 -2.72 7.80 2.37
C HIS A 244 -3.16 9.16 2.95
N LEU A 245 -2.56 10.26 2.44
CA LEU A 245 -2.78 11.62 2.91
C LEU A 245 -4.28 11.97 2.98
N LYS A 246 -4.76 12.38 4.15
CA LYS A 246 -6.15 12.75 4.38
C LYS A 246 -6.31 13.74 5.54
N LEU A 247 -7.49 14.36 5.62
CA LEU A 247 -7.99 15.12 6.75
C LEU A 247 -9.20 14.37 7.30
N ALA A 248 -9.02 13.71 8.44
CA ALA A 248 -10.03 12.79 8.95
C ALA A 248 -11.15 13.47 9.76
N GLU A 249 -10.88 14.60 10.42
CA GLU A 249 -11.90 15.34 11.15
C GLU A 249 -12.74 16.21 10.21
N LYS A 250 -14.07 16.16 10.32
CA LYS A 250 -14.98 16.93 9.49
C LYS A 250 -14.75 18.45 9.56
N GLN A 251 -14.29 18.93 10.71
CA GLN A 251 -13.96 20.35 10.92
C GLN A 251 -12.73 20.83 10.13
N LEU A 252 -11.91 19.88 9.67
CA LEU A 252 -10.73 20.13 8.85
C LEU A 252 -11.01 20.00 7.35
N TRP A 253 -12.16 19.47 6.95
CA TRP A 253 -12.49 19.29 5.53
C TRP A 253 -12.44 20.62 4.80
N GLY A 254 -11.85 20.61 3.61
CA GLY A 254 -11.57 21.79 2.80
C GLY A 254 -10.18 22.43 3.08
N LYS A 255 -9.45 21.99 4.10
CA LYS A 255 -8.08 22.50 4.40
C LYS A 255 -6.96 21.69 3.71
N MET A 256 -7.29 20.77 2.83
CA MET A 256 -6.29 20.06 2.04
C MET A 256 -5.32 20.97 1.27
N PRO A 257 -5.75 22.13 0.71
CA PRO A 257 -4.83 23.08 0.09
C PRO A 257 -3.73 23.59 1.05
N GLU A 258 -4.08 23.83 2.32
CA GLU A 258 -3.12 24.28 3.35
C GLU A 258 -2.12 23.16 3.66
N LEU A 259 -2.60 21.92 3.83
CA LEU A 259 -1.76 20.74 4.11
C LEU A 259 -0.81 20.45 2.95
N ILE A 260 -1.30 20.48 1.72
CA ILE A 260 -0.49 20.34 0.50
C ILE A 260 0.54 21.46 0.40
N GLY A 261 0.19 22.68 0.85
CA GLY A 261 1.11 23.82 0.90
C GLY A 261 2.36 23.55 1.73
N LEU A 262 2.25 22.86 2.87
CA LEU A 262 3.41 22.48 3.69
C LEU A 262 4.37 21.56 2.90
N ILE A 263 3.83 20.54 2.25
CA ILE A 263 4.62 19.60 1.44
C ILE A 263 5.26 20.33 0.24
N ALA A 264 4.49 21.16 -0.46
CA ALA A 264 4.97 21.92 -1.60
C ALA A 264 6.11 22.87 -1.21
N ASN A 265 6.01 23.56 -0.07
CA ASN A 265 7.05 24.44 0.45
C ASN A 265 8.34 23.69 0.79
N ALA A 266 8.22 22.52 1.44
CA ALA A 266 9.39 21.66 1.72
C ALA A 266 10.08 21.20 0.41
N ARG A 267 9.29 20.81 -0.60
CA ARG A 267 9.80 20.46 -1.93
C ARG A 267 10.50 21.64 -2.62
N ALA A 268 9.91 22.83 -2.57
CA ALA A 268 10.52 24.06 -3.11
C ALA A 268 11.85 24.41 -2.42
N ALA A 269 11.97 24.05 -1.14
CA ALA A 269 13.23 24.17 -0.39
C ALA A 269 14.24 23.03 -0.67
N GLY A 270 13.93 22.11 -1.60
CA GLY A 270 14.83 21.03 -2.03
C GLY A 270 14.69 19.73 -1.23
N GLN A 271 13.74 19.62 -0.32
CA GLN A 271 13.52 18.37 0.42
C GLN A 271 12.77 17.35 -0.47
N PRO A 272 13.29 16.12 -0.63
CA PRO A 272 12.59 15.08 -1.38
C PRO A 272 11.45 14.52 -0.53
N VAL A 273 10.24 15.03 -0.73
CA VAL A 273 9.02 14.58 -0.05
C VAL A 273 7.89 14.41 -1.06
N GLU A 274 7.18 13.33 -0.93
CA GLU A 274 6.00 12.96 -1.72
C GLU A 274 4.90 12.43 -0.81
N ALA A 275 3.73 12.18 -1.38
CA ALA A 275 2.63 11.54 -0.68
C ALA A 275 1.90 10.55 -1.61
N ASN A 276 1.00 9.74 -1.04
CA ASN A 276 0.07 8.95 -1.83
C ASN A 276 -1.35 9.03 -1.24
N VAL A 277 -2.34 8.63 -2.03
CA VAL A 277 -3.74 8.54 -1.64
C VAL A 277 -4.38 7.29 -2.24
N TYR A 278 -5.47 6.83 -1.64
CA TYR A 278 -6.41 5.89 -2.26
C TYR A 278 -7.76 6.58 -2.53
N PRO A 279 -8.49 6.18 -3.59
CA PRO A 279 -9.66 6.92 -4.08
C PRO A 279 -10.97 6.53 -3.37
N TYR A 280 -10.99 6.52 -2.03
CA TYR A 280 -12.16 6.14 -1.23
C TYR A 280 -12.37 7.09 -0.04
N ARG A 281 -13.63 7.17 0.43
CA ARG A 281 -14.08 8.07 1.50
C ARG A 281 -13.99 7.49 2.91
N ALA A 282 -13.39 6.33 3.06
CA ALA A 282 -13.24 5.66 4.34
C ALA A 282 -11.86 5.03 4.46
N GLY A 283 -11.37 4.90 5.69
CA GLY A 283 -10.21 4.10 6.05
C GLY A 283 -10.61 2.81 6.73
N GLN A 284 -9.64 1.93 6.97
CA GLN A 284 -9.84 0.73 7.78
C GLN A 284 -8.77 0.66 8.86
N ASN A 285 -9.21 0.39 10.09
CA ASN A 285 -8.36 0.19 11.25
C ASN A 285 -9.03 -0.83 12.19
N ASN A 286 -8.50 -1.05 13.37
CA ASN A 286 -9.16 -1.85 14.41
C ASN A 286 -10.19 -1.01 15.17
N LEU A 287 -11.32 -1.60 15.59
CA LEU A 287 -12.33 -0.93 16.42
C LEU A 287 -11.73 -0.42 17.75
N SER A 288 -10.69 -1.09 18.26
CA SER A 288 -9.98 -0.64 19.47
C SER A 288 -9.25 0.69 19.29
N SER A 289 -9.06 1.19 18.06
CA SER A 289 -8.45 2.51 17.80
C SER A 289 -9.29 3.70 18.30
N ILE A 290 -10.56 3.45 18.65
CA ILE A 290 -11.39 4.46 19.34
C ILE A 290 -11.19 4.50 20.86
N LEU A 291 -10.36 3.60 21.41
CA LEU A 291 -9.99 3.62 22.83
C LEU A 291 -8.77 4.51 23.07
N PRO A 292 -8.70 5.16 24.25
CA PRO A 292 -7.56 5.98 24.61
C PRO A 292 -6.23 5.21 24.57
N PRO A 293 -5.09 5.85 24.21
CA PRO A 293 -3.80 5.18 24.07
C PRO A 293 -3.35 4.39 25.30
N TRP A 294 -3.58 4.91 26.50
CA TRP A 294 -3.20 4.26 27.75
C TRP A 294 -3.90 2.90 27.99
N VAL A 295 -5.05 2.67 27.34
CA VAL A 295 -5.78 1.39 27.45
C VAL A 295 -5.02 0.25 26.78
N HIS A 296 -4.19 0.54 25.80
CA HIS A 296 -3.45 -0.45 25.01
C HIS A 296 -2.14 -0.93 25.68
N ASP A 297 -1.65 -0.22 26.71
CA ASP A 297 -0.42 -0.60 27.41
C ASP A 297 -0.51 -2.02 28.00
N GLY A 298 0.52 -2.84 27.75
CA GLY A 298 0.55 -4.25 28.14
C GLY A 298 -0.20 -5.20 27.20
N GLY A 299 -0.69 -4.68 26.04
CA GLY A 299 -1.25 -5.49 24.95
C GLY A 299 -2.71 -5.94 25.15
N PRO A 300 -3.21 -6.83 24.28
CA PRO A 300 -4.65 -7.15 24.20
C PRO A 300 -5.27 -7.68 25.50
N GLN A 301 -4.55 -8.49 26.25
CA GLN A 301 -5.09 -9.04 27.51
C GLN A 301 -5.23 -7.98 28.60
N ALA A 302 -4.26 -7.06 28.70
CA ALA A 302 -4.33 -5.93 29.62
C ALA A 302 -5.46 -4.95 29.21
N LEU A 303 -5.62 -4.70 27.90
CA LEU A 303 -6.74 -3.93 27.36
C LEU A 303 -8.07 -4.54 27.79
N ILE A 304 -8.27 -5.84 27.57
CA ILE A 304 -9.52 -6.54 27.95
C ILE A 304 -9.78 -6.47 29.47
N ALA A 305 -8.72 -6.58 30.29
CA ALA A 305 -8.84 -6.44 31.74
C ALA A 305 -9.33 -5.03 32.12
N ARG A 306 -8.80 -3.97 31.50
CA ARG A 306 -9.24 -2.57 31.72
C ARG A 306 -10.68 -2.34 31.27
N LEU A 307 -11.13 -2.94 30.14
CA LEU A 307 -12.51 -2.83 29.70
C LEU A 307 -13.51 -3.51 30.66
N LYS A 308 -13.06 -4.49 31.43
CA LYS A 308 -13.87 -5.21 32.43
C LYS A 308 -13.86 -4.52 33.80
N ASP A 309 -12.99 -3.56 34.03
CA ASP A 309 -12.84 -2.89 35.33
C ASP A 309 -13.93 -1.82 35.51
N PRO A 310 -14.87 -1.99 36.48
CA PRO A 310 -15.92 -1.01 36.75
C PRO A 310 -15.39 0.35 37.18
N ALA A 311 -14.21 0.42 37.82
CA ALA A 311 -13.61 1.66 38.28
C ALA A 311 -13.15 2.57 37.13
N LEU A 312 -12.83 1.99 35.96
CA LEU A 312 -12.41 2.71 34.77
C LEU A 312 -13.57 3.11 33.85
N ARG A 313 -14.77 2.58 34.10
CA ARG A 313 -15.92 2.67 33.18
C ARG A 313 -16.29 4.10 32.80
N VAL A 314 -16.48 4.98 33.77
CA VAL A 314 -16.91 6.38 33.54
C VAL A 314 -15.85 7.16 32.76
N ARG A 315 -14.59 6.95 33.12
CA ARG A 315 -13.46 7.57 32.42
C ARG A 315 -13.39 7.10 30.97
N LEU A 316 -13.43 5.79 30.73
CA LEU A 316 -13.36 5.21 29.39
C LEU A 316 -14.51 5.69 28.50
N GLU A 317 -15.73 5.71 29.01
CA GLU A 317 -16.89 6.20 28.26
C GLU A 317 -16.74 7.66 27.86
N SER A 318 -16.31 8.52 28.80
CA SER A 318 -16.06 9.93 28.52
C SER A 318 -14.97 10.14 27.47
N GLU A 319 -13.83 9.45 27.61
CA GLU A 319 -12.71 9.61 26.70
C GLU A 319 -13.00 9.04 25.29
N VAL A 320 -13.77 7.94 25.19
CA VAL A 320 -14.24 7.40 23.89
C VAL A 320 -15.14 8.41 23.17
N LEU A 321 -16.13 8.97 23.90
CA LEU A 321 -17.15 9.82 23.28
C LEU A 321 -16.68 11.26 23.00
N HIS A 322 -15.73 11.78 23.80
CA HIS A 322 -15.36 13.20 23.78
C HIS A 322 -13.85 13.44 23.54
N GLY A 323 -13.05 12.37 23.46
CA GLY A 323 -11.59 12.49 23.38
C GLY A 323 -10.98 12.88 24.74
N ILE A 324 -9.67 13.10 24.74
CA ILE A 324 -8.89 13.58 25.91
C ILE A 324 -8.57 15.05 25.67
N PRO A 325 -9.06 15.98 26.50
CA PRO A 325 -8.77 17.40 26.33
C PRO A 325 -7.27 17.70 26.28
N GLY A 326 -6.83 18.48 25.29
CA GLY A 326 -5.42 18.85 25.10
C GLY A 326 -4.51 17.74 24.58
N SER A 327 -5.06 16.58 24.26
CA SER A 327 -4.33 15.48 23.61
C SER A 327 -4.37 15.58 22.09
N ASN A 328 -3.28 15.20 21.43
CA ASN A 328 -3.22 15.00 19.98
C ASN A 328 -3.67 13.60 19.55
N TRP A 329 -4.26 12.82 20.45
CA TRP A 329 -4.77 11.50 20.13
C TRP A 329 -5.86 11.57 19.08
N TYR A 330 -5.67 10.81 18.01
CA TYR A 330 -6.63 10.66 16.93
C TYR A 330 -7.73 9.67 17.32
N ASN A 331 -8.87 10.19 17.77
CA ASN A 331 -10.03 9.38 18.11
C ASN A 331 -10.91 9.15 16.86
N HIS A 332 -10.90 7.92 16.34
CA HIS A 332 -11.71 7.56 15.16
C HIS A 332 -13.22 7.70 15.37
N PHE A 333 -13.72 7.66 16.61
CA PHE A 333 -15.12 7.92 16.89
C PHE A 333 -15.49 9.38 16.64
N THR A 334 -14.71 10.32 17.18
CA THR A 334 -14.95 11.76 16.97
C THR A 334 -14.81 12.14 15.49
N ALA A 335 -13.85 11.53 14.79
CA ALA A 335 -13.63 11.74 13.36
C ALA A 335 -14.82 11.28 12.50
N THR A 336 -15.42 10.14 12.79
CA THR A 336 -16.65 9.68 12.09
C THR A 336 -17.90 10.47 12.52
N GLY A 337 -17.90 10.99 13.75
CA GLY A 337 -18.98 11.76 14.35
C GLY A 337 -20.20 10.95 14.76
N SER A 338 -20.21 9.63 14.58
CA SER A 338 -21.33 8.78 14.97
C SER A 338 -21.00 7.28 14.86
N TRP A 339 -21.76 6.44 15.56
CA TRP A 339 -21.72 4.98 15.44
C TRP A 339 -22.12 4.46 14.05
N GLU A 340 -22.88 5.24 13.29
CA GLU A 340 -23.23 4.97 11.88
C GLU A 340 -21.99 5.07 10.97
N GLY A 341 -21.01 5.87 11.35
CA GLY A 341 -19.76 6.06 10.61
C GLY A 341 -18.78 4.88 10.68
N MET A 342 -19.17 3.75 11.27
CA MET A 342 -18.33 2.55 11.45
C MET A 342 -19.00 1.32 10.90
N LEU A 343 -18.25 0.50 10.12
CA LEU A 343 -18.74 -0.77 9.56
C LEU A 343 -17.78 -1.90 9.97
N LEU A 344 -18.32 -2.94 10.61
CA LEU A 344 -17.52 -4.06 11.10
C LEU A 344 -17.09 -4.98 9.95
N VAL A 345 -15.81 -5.32 9.89
CA VAL A 345 -15.22 -6.08 8.77
C VAL A 345 -15.13 -7.56 9.06
N ASN A 346 -14.49 -7.91 10.18
CA ASN A 346 -14.25 -9.31 10.52
C ASN A 346 -14.32 -9.51 12.04
N LEU A 347 -14.97 -10.57 12.46
CA LEU A 347 -15.19 -10.93 13.85
C LEU A 347 -14.71 -12.36 14.07
N SER A 348 -13.75 -12.56 14.96
CA SER A 348 -13.15 -13.87 15.21
C SER A 348 -14.12 -14.83 15.95
N ASN A 349 -15.01 -14.28 16.78
CA ASN A 349 -15.96 -15.07 17.54
C ASN A 349 -17.16 -15.47 16.66
N PRO A 350 -17.44 -16.77 16.46
CA PRO A 350 -18.53 -17.25 15.61
C PRO A 350 -19.92 -16.69 15.97
N ALA A 351 -20.18 -16.43 17.26
CA ALA A 351 -21.46 -15.88 17.71
C ALA A 351 -21.73 -14.45 17.18
N TYR A 352 -20.68 -13.71 16.81
CA TYR A 352 -20.75 -12.34 16.32
C TYR A 352 -20.58 -12.21 14.81
N LYS A 353 -20.26 -13.29 14.07
CA LYS A 353 -20.10 -13.30 12.61
C LYS A 353 -21.26 -12.66 11.84
N LYS A 354 -22.48 -12.78 12.35
CA LYS A 354 -23.68 -12.13 11.79
C LYS A 354 -23.64 -10.61 11.71
N PHE A 355 -22.67 -9.98 12.39
CA PHE A 355 -22.47 -8.52 12.39
C PHE A 355 -21.43 -8.04 11.38
N GLU A 356 -20.75 -8.95 10.67
CA GLU A 356 -19.85 -8.55 9.58
C GLU A 356 -20.62 -7.84 8.46
N GLY A 357 -20.08 -6.73 7.97
CA GLY A 357 -20.74 -5.86 7.00
C GLY A 357 -21.86 -4.98 7.58
N ARG A 358 -22.07 -4.99 8.91
CA ARG A 358 -23.07 -4.14 9.58
C ARG A 358 -22.46 -2.87 10.13
N ARG A 359 -23.27 -1.81 10.15
CA ARG A 359 -22.93 -0.56 10.85
C ARG A 359 -22.97 -0.78 12.36
N MET A 360 -22.07 -0.08 13.09
CA MET A 360 -22.04 -0.19 14.55
C MET A 360 -23.36 0.24 15.20
N SER A 361 -24.09 1.19 14.65
CA SER A 361 -25.44 1.60 15.07
C SER A 361 -26.46 0.46 15.01
N GLU A 362 -26.42 -0.36 13.95
CA GLU A 362 -27.27 -1.54 13.80
C GLU A 362 -26.90 -2.63 14.83
N VAL A 363 -25.60 -2.80 15.09
CA VAL A 363 -25.10 -3.78 16.05
C VAL A 363 -25.47 -3.40 17.48
N ILE A 364 -25.36 -2.12 17.85
CA ILE A 364 -25.84 -1.59 19.14
C ILE A 364 -27.31 -1.91 19.35
N THR A 365 -28.14 -1.66 18.34
CA THR A 365 -29.58 -1.98 18.38
C THR A 365 -29.82 -3.48 18.53
N ALA A 366 -29.11 -4.31 17.77
CA ALA A 366 -29.27 -5.77 17.80
C ALA A 366 -28.80 -6.41 19.12
N LEU A 367 -27.80 -5.81 19.78
CA LEU A 367 -27.35 -6.25 21.10
C LEU A 367 -28.24 -5.73 22.25
N ASN A 368 -29.10 -4.76 21.95
CA ASN A 368 -29.96 -4.08 22.93
C ASN A 368 -29.18 -3.56 24.15
N LYS A 369 -28.06 -2.86 23.92
CA LYS A 369 -27.15 -2.34 24.94
C LYS A 369 -26.84 -0.85 24.75
N PRO A 370 -26.43 -0.14 25.80
CA PRO A 370 -25.82 1.17 25.63
C PRO A 370 -24.63 1.11 24.65
N PRO A 371 -24.40 2.14 23.83
CA PRO A 371 -23.40 2.11 22.75
C PRO A 371 -21.99 1.69 23.19
N VAL A 372 -21.49 2.25 24.30
CA VAL A 372 -20.14 1.93 24.81
C VAL A 372 -20.09 0.52 25.42
N ASP A 373 -21.21 0.00 25.97
CA ASP A 373 -21.31 -1.40 26.41
C ASP A 373 -21.21 -2.38 25.25
N ALA A 374 -21.90 -2.07 24.13
CA ALA A 374 -21.80 -2.86 22.92
C ALA A 374 -20.38 -2.86 22.33
N LEU A 375 -19.71 -1.70 22.33
CA LEU A 375 -18.31 -1.57 21.94
C LEU A 375 -17.41 -2.49 22.78
N PHE A 376 -17.51 -2.39 24.11
CA PHE A 376 -16.66 -3.18 25.00
C PHE A 376 -16.93 -4.68 24.86
N GLU A 377 -18.18 -5.07 24.72
CA GLU A 377 -18.55 -6.47 24.47
C GLU A 377 -17.90 -6.99 23.20
N LEU A 378 -18.01 -6.26 22.08
CA LEU A 378 -17.39 -6.66 20.81
C LEU A 378 -15.89 -6.86 20.96
N LEU A 379 -15.18 -5.91 21.59
CA LEU A 379 -13.74 -5.98 21.80
C LEU A 379 -13.35 -7.13 22.74
N ILE A 380 -14.05 -7.31 23.85
CA ILE A 380 -13.80 -8.40 24.80
C ILE A 380 -14.02 -9.76 24.15
N GLN A 381 -15.11 -9.92 23.42
CA GLN A 381 -15.51 -11.21 22.82
C GLN A 381 -14.71 -11.59 21.58
N ASN A 382 -13.97 -10.62 20.99
CA ASN A 382 -13.14 -10.82 19.81
C ASN A 382 -11.64 -10.55 20.08
N ASN A 383 -11.20 -10.72 21.33
CA ASN A 383 -9.80 -10.58 21.72
C ASN A 383 -9.18 -9.23 21.32
N ALA A 384 -9.93 -8.15 21.50
CA ALA A 384 -9.57 -6.77 21.14
C ALA A 384 -9.24 -6.56 19.64
N SER A 385 -9.58 -7.52 18.78
CA SER A 385 -9.30 -7.47 17.34
C SER A 385 -10.60 -7.50 16.53
N VAL A 386 -11.07 -6.33 16.13
CA VAL A 386 -12.28 -6.13 15.31
C VAL A 386 -11.96 -5.14 14.20
N PRO A 387 -11.41 -5.60 13.05
CA PRO A 387 -11.20 -4.75 11.88
C PRO A 387 -12.48 -4.00 11.51
N THR A 388 -12.38 -2.70 11.29
CA THR A 388 -13.52 -1.80 11.13
C THR A 388 -13.22 -0.73 10.07
N VAL A 389 -14.17 -0.46 9.19
CA VAL A 389 -14.12 0.65 8.23
C VAL A 389 -14.71 1.90 8.89
N PHE A 390 -13.96 3.01 8.82
CA PHE A 390 -14.32 4.31 9.38
C PHE A 390 -14.57 5.33 8.26
N PHE A 391 -15.77 5.92 8.21
CA PHE A 391 -16.19 6.87 7.18
C PHE A 391 -15.90 8.30 7.61
N HIS A 392 -14.66 8.74 7.39
CA HIS A 392 -14.16 10.04 7.86
C HIS A 392 -13.29 10.81 6.84
N HIS A 393 -13.41 10.50 5.53
CA HIS A 393 -12.66 11.21 4.49
C HIS A 393 -13.58 12.12 3.67
N SER A 394 -13.06 13.30 3.30
CA SER A 394 -13.66 14.19 2.31
C SER A 394 -13.28 13.76 0.89
N GLU A 395 -14.28 13.57 0.05
CA GLU A 395 -14.06 13.31 -1.38
C GLU A 395 -13.40 14.49 -2.10
N GLU A 396 -13.74 15.71 -1.70
CA GLU A 396 -13.21 16.95 -2.30
C GLU A 396 -11.74 17.12 -1.96
N ASP A 397 -11.35 16.86 -0.71
CA ASP A 397 -9.96 16.90 -0.26
C ASP A 397 -9.13 15.82 -0.96
N MET A 398 -9.66 14.61 -1.12
CA MET A 398 -9.01 13.54 -1.86
C MET A 398 -8.82 13.93 -3.34
N ARG A 399 -9.83 14.52 -4.01
CA ARG A 399 -9.69 15.02 -5.38
C ARG A 399 -8.63 16.12 -5.48
N TYR A 400 -8.56 17.00 -4.50
CA TYR A 400 -7.55 18.06 -4.48
C TYR A 400 -6.14 17.47 -4.37
N ALA A 401 -5.93 16.53 -3.44
CA ALA A 401 -4.67 15.82 -3.30
C ALA A 401 -4.30 15.05 -4.57
N LEU A 402 -5.25 14.32 -5.17
CA LEU A 402 -5.04 13.54 -6.39
C LEU A 402 -4.54 14.39 -7.58
N LYS A 403 -4.89 15.68 -7.64
CA LYS A 403 -4.41 16.60 -8.69
C LYS A 403 -2.94 17.01 -8.53
N GLN A 404 -2.34 16.86 -7.36
CA GLN A 404 -0.97 17.27 -7.11
C GLN A 404 0.02 16.32 -7.77
N SER A 405 1.02 16.83 -8.48
CA SER A 405 1.98 16.01 -9.24
C SER A 405 2.83 15.08 -8.38
N PHE A 406 3.07 15.44 -7.12
CA PHE A 406 3.84 14.68 -6.13
C PHE A 406 2.99 13.75 -5.25
N VAL A 407 1.68 13.65 -5.52
CA VAL A 407 0.79 12.71 -4.85
C VAL A 407 0.50 11.56 -5.80
N SER A 408 0.90 10.36 -5.43
CA SER A 408 0.72 9.13 -6.21
C SER A 408 -0.45 8.29 -5.67
N ILE A 409 -0.61 7.07 -6.19
CA ILE A 409 -1.67 6.14 -5.80
C ILE A 409 -1.05 4.95 -5.07
N GLY A 410 -1.58 4.66 -3.88
CA GLY A 410 -1.39 3.41 -3.14
C GLY A 410 -2.74 2.84 -2.74
N SER A 411 -2.86 1.53 -2.57
CA SER A 411 -4.17 0.92 -2.26
C SER A 411 -4.50 0.91 -0.77
N ASP A 412 -3.50 0.84 0.07
CA ASP A 412 -3.67 0.53 1.51
C ASP A 412 -4.52 -0.76 1.67
N GLY A 413 -4.31 -1.69 0.75
CA GLY A 413 -5.05 -2.93 0.63
C GLY A 413 -4.19 -4.16 0.84
N SER A 414 -4.83 -5.34 0.74
CA SER A 414 -4.15 -6.63 0.76
C SER A 414 -4.55 -7.48 -0.45
N ALA A 415 -3.64 -8.34 -0.88
CA ALA A 415 -3.92 -9.35 -1.88
C ALA A 415 -4.86 -10.40 -1.29
N VAL A 416 -6.08 -10.46 -1.81
CA VAL A 416 -7.15 -11.37 -1.38
C VAL A 416 -7.87 -11.98 -2.58
N ALA A 417 -8.86 -12.83 -2.33
CA ALA A 417 -9.65 -13.46 -3.37
C ALA A 417 -11.15 -13.40 -3.04
N VAL A 418 -12.01 -13.55 -4.04
CA VAL A 418 -13.47 -13.58 -3.84
C VAL A 418 -13.96 -14.95 -3.37
N SER A 419 -13.08 -15.95 -3.32
CA SER A 419 -13.36 -17.31 -2.88
C SER A 419 -12.12 -17.93 -2.23
N GLY A 420 -12.30 -19.00 -1.47
CA GLY A 420 -11.22 -19.72 -0.77
C GLY A 420 -10.77 -19.04 0.53
N PRO A 421 -9.59 -19.41 1.06
CA PRO A 421 -9.14 -19.01 2.40
C PRO A 421 -9.00 -17.49 2.60
N LEU A 422 -8.76 -16.74 1.53
CA LEU A 422 -8.61 -15.27 1.57
C LEU A 422 -9.92 -14.52 1.26
N SER A 423 -11.08 -15.21 1.24
CA SER A 423 -12.41 -14.61 1.09
C SER A 423 -13.12 -14.56 2.45
N VAL A 424 -12.58 -13.77 3.39
CA VAL A 424 -13.11 -13.69 4.76
C VAL A 424 -13.54 -12.28 5.12
N GLY A 425 -14.59 -12.19 5.96
CA GLY A 425 -15.12 -10.93 6.45
C GLY A 425 -15.77 -10.07 5.37
N ASN A 426 -15.83 -8.75 5.62
CA ASN A 426 -16.35 -7.74 4.71
C ASN A 426 -15.29 -6.66 4.47
N PRO A 427 -14.18 -6.98 3.74
CA PRO A 427 -13.03 -6.09 3.62
C PRO A 427 -13.37 -4.78 2.93
N HIS A 428 -12.53 -3.76 3.15
CA HIS A 428 -12.67 -2.49 2.46
C HIS A 428 -12.57 -2.67 0.92
N PRO A 429 -13.46 -2.05 0.11
CA PRO A 429 -13.46 -2.21 -1.35
C PRO A 429 -12.15 -1.80 -2.04
N ARG A 430 -11.27 -0.99 -1.39
CA ARG A 430 -9.94 -0.63 -1.90
C ARG A 430 -9.05 -1.85 -2.17
N TRP A 431 -9.30 -2.99 -1.52
CA TRP A 431 -8.54 -4.22 -1.73
C TRP A 431 -8.81 -4.86 -3.11
N TYR A 432 -9.93 -4.48 -3.75
CA TYR A 432 -10.38 -5.02 -5.03
C TYR A 432 -10.41 -3.99 -6.16
N GLY A 433 -10.39 -2.68 -5.87
CA GLY A 433 -10.79 -1.69 -6.86
C GLY A 433 -10.01 -0.39 -6.92
N THR A 434 -8.94 -0.17 -6.16
CA THR A 434 -8.23 1.13 -6.09
C THR A 434 -7.80 1.64 -7.47
N PHE A 435 -7.05 0.87 -8.23
CA PHE A 435 -6.50 1.30 -9.52
C PHE A 435 -7.57 1.43 -10.61
N PRO A 436 -8.50 0.46 -10.76
CA PRO A 436 -9.63 0.58 -11.67
C PRO A 436 -10.55 1.77 -11.36
N ARG A 437 -10.75 2.08 -10.07
CA ARG A 437 -11.55 3.25 -9.65
C ARG A 437 -10.91 4.58 -10.08
N VAL A 438 -9.58 4.70 -9.98
CA VAL A 438 -8.87 5.88 -10.51
C VAL A 438 -9.14 6.03 -12.00
N LEU A 439 -8.96 4.97 -12.78
CA LEU A 439 -9.12 4.98 -14.24
C LEU A 439 -10.58 5.20 -14.67
N GLY A 440 -11.51 4.50 -14.05
CA GLY A 440 -12.93 4.59 -14.39
C GLY A 440 -13.54 5.89 -13.91
N ARG A 441 -13.56 6.10 -12.60
CA ARG A 441 -14.28 7.23 -12.00
C ARG A 441 -13.54 8.55 -12.18
N TYR A 442 -12.26 8.64 -11.77
CA TYR A 442 -11.58 9.95 -11.69
C TYR A 442 -10.94 10.39 -13.00
N VAL A 443 -10.63 9.45 -13.91
CA VAL A 443 -10.12 9.77 -15.25
C VAL A 443 -11.27 9.85 -16.25
N ARG A 444 -11.98 8.76 -16.50
CA ARG A 444 -13.00 8.67 -17.56
C ARG A 444 -14.24 9.51 -17.25
N ASP A 445 -14.86 9.29 -16.07
CA ASP A 445 -16.18 9.83 -15.77
C ASP A 445 -16.10 11.28 -15.24
N GLU A 446 -15.25 11.56 -14.26
CA GLU A 446 -15.14 12.85 -13.58
C GLU A 446 -14.05 13.76 -14.16
N LYS A 447 -13.10 13.25 -14.94
CA LYS A 447 -12.00 13.99 -15.58
C LYS A 447 -11.18 14.83 -14.58
N VAL A 448 -10.94 14.29 -13.38
CA VAL A 448 -10.15 14.92 -12.32
C VAL A 448 -8.69 15.07 -12.71
N ILE A 449 -8.13 14.01 -13.34
CA ILE A 449 -6.77 13.94 -13.91
C ILE A 449 -6.82 13.26 -15.28
N SER A 450 -5.79 13.46 -16.11
CA SER A 450 -5.67 12.77 -17.38
C SER A 450 -5.30 11.28 -17.21
N MET A 451 -5.50 10.49 -18.27
CA MET A 451 -5.08 9.08 -18.30
C MET A 451 -3.57 8.95 -18.12
N GLU A 452 -2.81 9.80 -18.80
CA GLU A 452 -1.34 9.80 -18.76
C GLU A 452 -0.82 10.10 -17.35
N GLU A 453 -1.42 11.09 -16.68
CA GLU A 453 -1.05 11.45 -15.30
C GLU A 453 -1.47 10.34 -14.31
N ALA A 454 -2.64 9.74 -14.47
CA ALA A 454 -3.07 8.61 -13.64
C ALA A 454 -2.11 7.43 -13.77
N VAL A 455 -1.74 7.04 -14.99
CA VAL A 455 -0.78 5.95 -15.22
C VAL A 455 0.59 6.30 -14.62
N ARG A 456 1.11 7.53 -14.81
CA ARG A 456 2.36 7.97 -14.19
C ARG A 456 2.33 7.82 -12.66
N LYS A 457 1.24 8.27 -12.00
CA LYS A 457 1.04 8.19 -10.55
C LYS A 457 0.95 6.76 -10.02
N MET A 458 0.49 5.81 -10.85
CA MET A 458 0.36 4.41 -10.51
C MET A 458 1.57 3.56 -10.93
N THR A 459 2.58 4.14 -11.60
CA THR A 459 3.72 3.39 -12.15
C THR A 459 5.06 4.07 -11.84
N SER A 460 5.57 4.90 -12.74
CA SER A 460 6.91 5.50 -12.64
C SER A 460 7.10 6.40 -11.42
N ALA A 461 6.07 7.11 -10.98
CA ALA A 461 6.13 7.90 -9.75
C ALA A 461 6.40 7.00 -8.53
N ASN A 462 5.72 5.85 -8.44
CA ASN A 462 5.89 4.91 -7.33
C ASN A 462 7.25 4.19 -7.38
N THR A 463 7.70 3.75 -8.56
CA THR A 463 9.01 3.10 -8.68
C THR A 463 10.16 4.06 -8.38
N ALA A 464 10.04 5.33 -8.78
CA ALA A 464 11.04 6.36 -8.49
C ALA A 464 11.19 6.63 -6.99
N LYS A 465 10.08 6.68 -6.24
CA LYS A 465 10.10 6.86 -4.77
C LYS A 465 10.99 5.84 -4.07
N VAL A 466 10.90 4.58 -4.46
CA VAL A 466 11.62 3.47 -3.82
C VAL A 466 12.92 3.12 -4.53
N GLY A 467 13.33 3.91 -5.54
CA GLY A 467 14.60 3.72 -6.24
C GLY A 467 14.68 2.50 -7.15
N VAL A 468 13.53 1.97 -7.59
CA VAL A 468 13.41 0.85 -8.53
C VAL A 468 13.22 1.41 -9.95
N PHE A 469 14.29 1.51 -10.72
CA PHE A 469 14.30 2.22 -12.01
C PHE A 469 14.24 1.31 -13.24
N ASP A 470 14.19 0.01 -13.06
CA ASP A 470 14.18 -0.98 -14.14
C ASP A 470 12.76 -1.41 -14.56
N ARG A 471 11.73 -0.74 -14.03
CA ARG A 471 10.29 -0.95 -14.31
C ARG A 471 9.48 0.33 -14.13
N GLY A 472 8.18 0.28 -14.40
CA GLY A 472 7.26 1.43 -14.27
C GLY A 472 7.20 2.32 -15.51
N LEU A 473 7.95 2.00 -16.58
CA LEU A 473 7.91 2.68 -17.87
C LEU A 473 7.89 1.66 -19.02
N LEU A 474 7.19 1.97 -20.11
CA LEU A 474 7.26 1.20 -21.36
C LEU A 474 8.43 1.67 -22.21
N ARG A 475 9.63 1.15 -21.93
CA ARG A 475 10.88 1.50 -22.66
C ARG A 475 11.73 0.27 -22.89
N PRO A 476 12.50 0.20 -23.99
CA PRO A 476 13.51 -0.84 -24.16
C PRO A 476 14.46 -0.92 -22.97
N GLY A 477 14.74 -2.16 -22.53
CA GLY A 477 15.57 -2.47 -21.37
C GLY A 477 14.82 -2.61 -20.03
N GLN A 478 13.61 -2.08 -19.91
CA GLN A 478 12.76 -2.25 -18.73
C GLN A 478 12.19 -3.67 -18.66
N TRP A 479 11.91 -4.16 -17.45
CA TRP A 479 11.13 -5.37 -17.27
C TRP A 479 9.75 -5.23 -17.92
N ALA A 480 9.28 -6.26 -18.57
CA ALA A 480 7.98 -6.29 -19.21
C ALA A 480 6.88 -6.56 -18.17
N ASP A 481 6.68 -5.58 -17.28
CA ASP A 481 5.53 -5.45 -16.41
C ASP A 481 4.53 -4.55 -17.14
N ILE A 482 3.44 -5.12 -17.63
CA ILE A 482 2.52 -4.44 -18.54
C ILE A 482 1.07 -4.75 -18.16
N THR A 483 0.23 -3.71 -18.15
CA THR A 483 -1.22 -3.83 -17.97
C THR A 483 -1.92 -3.36 -19.25
N VAL A 484 -2.82 -4.20 -19.78
CA VAL A 484 -3.65 -3.89 -20.95
C VAL A 484 -5.10 -3.84 -20.51
N PHE A 485 -5.79 -2.73 -20.77
CA PHE A 485 -7.15 -2.50 -20.30
C PHE A 485 -8.02 -1.74 -21.29
N ASP A 486 -9.34 -1.93 -21.17
CA ASP A 486 -10.35 -1.18 -21.91
C ASP A 486 -10.68 0.10 -21.13
N ALA A 487 -10.18 1.25 -21.58
CA ALA A 487 -10.41 2.54 -20.94
C ALA A 487 -11.89 2.94 -20.86
N GLY A 488 -12.72 2.42 -21.76
CA GLY A 488 -14.17 2.64 -21.78
C GLY A 488 -14.94 1.82 -20.75
N LYS A 489 -14.35 0.70 -20.27
CA LYS A 489 -15.03 -0.27 -19.38
C LYS A 489 -14.39 -0.42 -18.01
N VAL A 490 -13.13 -0.01 -17.84
CA VAL A 490 -12.41 -0.19 -16.58
C VAL A 490 -13.13 0.52 -15.43
N ILE A 491 -13.46 -0.25 -14.38
CA ILE A 491 -14.12 0.26 -13.16
C ILE A 491 -13.98 -0.75 -12.00
N ASP A 492 -14.03 -0.25 -10.77
CA ASP A 492 -14.22 -1.04 -9.57
C ASP A 492 -15.69 -1.47 -9.42
N ASN A 493 -15.91 -2.70 -9.00
CA ASN A 493 -17.25 -3.25 -8.71
C ASN A 493 -17.48 -3.44 -7.21
N ALA A 494 -16.40 -3.52 -6.44
CA ALA A 494 -16.45 -3.71 -5.00
C ALA A 494 -17.11 -2.50 -4.31
N THR A 495 -18.05 -2.78 -3.41
CA THR A 495 -18.71 -1.78 -2.56
C THR A 495 -18.52 -2.13 -1.10
N TYR A 496 -18.83 -1.20 -0.19
CA TYR A 496 -18.77 -1.48 1.25
C TYR A 496 -19.75 -2.59 1.69
N ASP A 497 -20.88 -2.75 0.99
CA ASP A 497 -21.88 -3.77 1.29
C ASP A 497 -21.59 -5.11 0.59
N LYS A 498 -20.87 -5.07 -0.54
CA LYS A 498 -20.52 -6.24 -1.37
C LYS A 498 -19.06 -6.11 -1.85
N PRO A 499 -18.07 -6.31 -0.96
CA PRO A 499 -16.67 -6.05 -1.30
C PRO A 499 -16.05 -7.15 -2.17
N HIS A 500 -16.50 -8.40 -2.07
CA HIS A 500 -15.93 -9.55 -2.76
C HIS A 500 -16.29 -9.55 -4.25
N GLN A 501 -15.86 -8.51 -4.99
CA GLN A 501 -16.08 -8.34 -6.41
C GLN A 501 -14.81 -7.84 -7.09
N TYR A 502 -14.33 -8.61 -8.07
CA TYR A 502 -13.20 -8.15 -8.88
C TYR A 502 -13.61 -6.99 -9.80
N ALA A 503 -12.66 -6.12 -10.10
CA ALA A 503 -12.80 -5.07 -11.09
C ALA A 503 -13.06 -5.64 -12.51
N THR A 504 -13.64 -4.82 -13.36
CA THR A 504 -13.79 -5.12 -14.79
C THR A 504 -12.92 -4.23 -15.66
N GLY A 505 -12.68 -4.64 -16.92
CA GLY A 505 -11.98 -3.85 -17.91
C GLY A 505 -10.46 -4.02 -17.93
N ILE A 506 -9.86 -4.77 -17.01
CA ILE A 506 -8.46 -5.21 -17.11
C ILE A 506 -8.41 -6.51 -17.91
N ASN A 507 -7.82 -6.46 -19.11
CA ASN A 507 -7.81 -7.56 -20.08
C ASN A 507 -6.61 -8.46 -19.91
N TYR A 508 -5.38 -7.88 -19.87
CA TYR A 508 -4.15 -8.63 -19.70
C TYR A 508 -3.26 -7.97 -18.66
N VAL A 509 -2.56 -8.80 -17.89
CA VAL A 509 -1.48 -8.39 -16.99
C VAL A 509 -0.28 -9.29 -17.25
N ILE A 510 0.84 -8.67 -17.56
CA ILE A 510 2.12 -9.30 -17.82
C ILE A 510 3.07 -8.90 -16.70
N VAL A 511 3.70 -9.87 -16.05
CA VAL A 511 4.70 -9.67 -15.00
C VAL A 511 6.00 -10.34 -15.45
N ASN A 512 7.08 -9.57 -15.47
CA ASN A 512 8.40 -10.05 -15.93
C ASN A 512 8.34 -10.78 -17.29
N GLY A 513 7.49 -10.29 -18.21
CA GLY A 513 7.29 -10.87 -19.55
C GLY A 513 6.35 -12.07 -19.63
N THR A 514 5.82 -12.56 -18.53
CA THR A 514 4.88 -13.70 -18.48
C THR A 514 3.45 -13.21 -18.28
N VAL A 515 2.50 -13.72 -19.06
CA VAL A 515 1.08 -13.38 -18.95
C VAL A 515 0.48 -14.05 -17.71
N VAL A 516 0.07 -13.24 -16.75
CA VAL A 516 -0.55 -13.67 -15.48
C VAL A 516 -2.07 -13.53 -15.53
N LEU A 517 -2.58 -12.51 -16.22
CA LEU A 517 -4.02 -12.35 -16.50
C LEU A 517 -4.23 -12.33 -18.00
N GLU A 518 -5.19 -13.09 -18.49
CA GLU A 518 -5.59 -13.18 -19.88
C GLU A 518 -7.10 -13.09 -20.02
N GLU A 519 -7.58 -12.10 -20.76
CA GLU A 519 -9.02 -11.81 -20.94
C GLU A 519 -9.79 -11.80 -19.61
N GLY A 520 -9.18 -11.18 -18.58
CA GLY A 520 -9.74 -11.09 -17.23
C GLY A 520 -9.66 -12.39 -16.41
N ARG A 521 -9.00 -13.45 -16.90
CA ARG A 521 -8.82 -14.73 -16.18
C ARG A 521 -7.38 -14.91 -15.75
N HIS A 522 -7.17 -15.25 -14.49
CA HIS A 522 -5.84 -15.56 -13.96
C HIS A 522 -5.33 -16.87 -14.56
N THR A 523 -4.10 -16.88 -15.07
CA THR A 523 -3.50 -18.04 -15.76
C THR A 523 -2.90 -19.07 -14.79
N GLY A 524 -2.71 -18.71 -13.54
CA GLY A 524 -2.00 -19.51 -12.53
C GLY A 524 -0.47 -19.30 -12.57
N ALA A 525 0.05 -18.49 -13.50
CA ALA A 525 1.49 -18.19 -13.56
C ALA A 525 1.92 -17.31 -12.38
N ARG A 526 3.10 -17.59 -11.81
CA ARG A 526 3.69 -16.89 -10.67
C ARG A 526 5.12 -16.43 -10.95
N PRO A 527 5.33 -15.54 -11.94
CA PRO A 527 6.65 -15.08 -12.37
C PRO A 527 7.19 -13.92 -11.54
N GLY A 528 6.52 -13.52 -10.48
CA GLY A 528 6.90 -12.40 -9.63
C GLY A 528 8.28 -12.58 -9.00
N SER A 529 8.95 -11.47 -8.76
CA SER A 529 10.30 -11.40 -8.19
C SER A 529 10.36 -10.48 -6.99
N ILE A 530 11.43 -10.58 -6.21
CA ILE A 530 11.69 -9.66 -5.10
C ILE A 530 12.36 -8.40 -5.64
N LEU A 531 11.81 -7.25 -5.27
CA LEU A 531 12.35 -5.92 -5.56
C LEU A 531 13.27 -5.52 -4.40
N TYR A 532 14.56 -5.66 -4.62
CA TYR A 532 15.54 -5.36 -3.59
C TYR A 532 15.90 -3.88 -3.56
N GLY A 533 16.00 -3.31 -2.36
CA GLY A 533 16.62 -2.02 -2.13
C GLY A 533 18.12 -2.04 -2.46
N ARG A 534 18.70 -0.85 -2.62
CA ARG A 534 20.10 -0.65 -3.04
C ARG A 534 21.13 -1.19 -2.03
N GLY A 535 20.72 -1.39 -0.76
CA GLY A 535 21.58 -1.97 0.27
C GLY A 535 21.86 -3.46 0.10
N LYS A 536 21.08 -4.16 -0.72
CA LYS A 536 21.33 -5.57 -1.02
C LYS A 536 22.60 -5.70 -1.87
N ALA A 537 23.62 -6.34 -1.29
CA ALA A 537 24.79 -6.72 -2.07
C ALA A 537 24.39 -7.64 -3.24
N GLN A 538 24.91 -7.32 -4.43
CA GLN A 538 24.68 -8.10 -5.66
C GLN A 538 25.46 -9.41 -5.62
#